data_84c12b38203c68ab7a3751f65379a290
#
_entry.id   84c12b38203c68ab7a3751f65379a290
#
_cell.length_a   1.000
_cell.length_b   1.000
_cell.length_c   1.000
_cell.angle_alpha   90.00
_cell.angle_beta   90.00
_cell.angle_gamma   90.00
#
_symmetry.space_group_name_H-M   'P 1'
#
loop_
_entity.id
_entity.type
_entity.pdbx_description
1 polymer ?
#
loop_
_entity_poly.entity_id
_entity_poly.type
_entity_poly.pdbx_seq_one_letter_code
_entity_poly.pdbx_strand_id
1 'polypeptide(L)'
;MADNAAKADSTAARPANTLQSLAELDGKAPSRRQLNIQHWNTAEGARVLFVEARELPMFDLRVTFAAGSSQDGGTPGLAALTNAMLNEGVAGKDVTAIAEGFEGLGADFGNGSYRDMAVASLRSLSTKDKREPALKLFAEVAGKPTFPEDALKRIKNQMLAGFEYDKQNPGKLAGKALFGKLYGDHPYAHPSDGSAESINGITLAQLRAFHAKAYSAGNAVIALVGDLSRAEAEAIAAQVSAGLPKGPALAAPAQPTDPKAGLTHIDFPSKQTHLMLAELGIDRQDPDWPALSLGNQILGGGAFGTRLMSEVREKRGLTYGVYSVFSPMQVRGPFMINLQTRAELSEGTLKLVQDILADYLKSGPTQQELDDAKRELAGSFPLSNASNASIVGQLGAIGFYNLPLTWLEDFMQQSQALTVEQVKAAMNKHLSADKLVIVTAGPKVPQKPLPAPTDKPSEHPLGVPEH
;
A
#
# COMPACT_ATOMS: atom_id res chain seq x y z
N MET A 1 1.66 12.11 71.65
CA MET A 1 1.25 10.86 71.06
C MET A 1 0.23 11.20 70.00
N ALA A 2 0.65 11.31 68.77
CA ALA A 2 -0.21 11.54 67.62
C ALA A 2 0.10 10.48 66.60
N ASP A 3 -0.88 9.67 66.35
CA ASP A 3 -0.90 8.57 65.43
C ASP A 3 -1.02 9.10 64.02
N ASN A 4 -0.01 8.84 63.19
CA ASN A 4 0.04 9.24 61.79
C ASN A 4 -0.27 7.99 60.94
N ALA A 5 -1.57 7.72 60.72
CA ALA A 5 -1.99 6.66 59.83
C ALA A 5 -1.89 7.16 58.38
N ALA A 6 -0.86 6.67 57.66
CA ALA A 6 -0.72 6.85 56.24
C ALA A 6 -1.88 6.15 55.50
N LYS A 7 -2.67 6.93 54.78
CA LYS A 7 -3.64 6.41 53.82
C LYS A 7 -2.90 5.74 52.65
N ALA A 8 -3.01 4.45 52.57
CA ALA A 8 -2.62 3.70 51.37
C ALA A 8 -3.58 4.08 50.25
N ASP A 9 -3.05 4.68 49.23
CA ASP A 9 -3.73 4.95 47.97
C ASP A 9 -3.98 3.61 47.26
N SER A 10 -5.22 3.16 47.28
CA SER A 10 -5.61 1.95 46.56
C SER A 10 -5.68 2.29 45.07
N THR A 11 -4.58 2.08 44.37
CA THR A 11 -4.64 1.91 42.90
C THR A 11 -5.53 0.71 42.61
N ALA A 12 -6.79 0.98 42.34
CA ALA A 12 -7.70 -0.04 41.83
C ALA A 12 -7.06 -0.59 40.55
N ALA A 13 -6.65 -1.87 40.60
CA ALA A 13 -6.21 -2.60 39.43
C ALA A 13 -7.32 -2.51 38.38
N ARG A 14 -7.01 -1.95 37.21
CA ARG A 14 -7.91 -2.02 36.05
C ARG A 14 -8.26 -3.51 35.87
N PRO A 15 -9.55 -3.87 35.71
CA PRO A 15 -9.89 -5.24 35.40
C PRO A 15 -9.12 -5.66 34.15
N ALA A 16 -8.36 -6.74 34.24
CA ALA A 16 -7.77 -7.35 33.08
C ALA A 16 -8.89 -7.55 32.06
N ASN A 17 -8.69 -7.08 30.81
CA ASN A 17 -9.59 -7.36 29.72
C ASN A 17 -9.70 -8.88 29.60
N THR A 18 -10.71 -9.46 30.22
CA THR A 18 -11.06 -10.86 30.00
C THR A 18 -11.46 -10.97 28.54
N LEU A 19 -10.73 -11.75 27.78
CA LEU A 19 -11.13 -12.13 26.43
C LEU A 19 -12.52 -12.72 26.52
N GLN A 20 -13.52 -11.99 26.02
CA GLN A 20 -14.88 -12.50 25.95
C GLN A 20 -14.91 -13.64 24.95
N SER A 21 -15.32 -14.80 25.39
CA SER A 21 -15.56 -15.91 24.48
C SER A 21 -16.76 -15.59 23.57
N LEU A 22 -16.83 -16.23 22.40
CA LEU A 22 -17.98 -16.06 21.50
C LEU A 22 -19.33 -16.39 22.20
N ALA A 23 -19.32 -17.25 23.23
CA ALA A 23 -20.46 -17.57 24.03
C ALA A 23 -20.94 -16.42 24.93
N GLU A 24 -20.03 -15.55 25.38
CA GLU A 24 -20.33 -14.36 26.19
C GLU A 24 -20.94 -13.22 25.37
N LEU A 25 -20.80 -13.27 24.05
CA LEU A 25 -21.40 -12.28 23.15
C LEU A 25 -22.89 -12.50 22.93
N ASP A 26 -23.46 -13.61 23.47
CA ASP A 26 -24.90 -13.96 23.40
C ASP A 26 -25.49 -13.80 21.97
N GLY A 27 -24.75 -14.25 20.97
CA GLY A 27 -25.08 -14.12 19.55
C GLY A 27 -25.02 -12.69 18.97
N LYS A 28 -24.60 -11.71 19.76
CA LYS A 28 -24.41 -10.33 19.26
C LYS A 28 -23.04 -10.19 18.61
N ALA A 29 -23.00 -9.54 17.45
CA ALA A 29 -21.73 -9.15 16.85
C ALA A 29 -20.95 -8.24 17.81
N PRO A 30 -19.61 -8.38 17.91
CA PRO A 30 -18.78 -7.46 18.69
C PRO A 30 -19.07 -6.02 18.28
N SER A 31 -19.14 -5.12 19.27
CA SER A 31 -19.30 -3.70 18.98
C SER A 31 -18.11 -3.21 18.12
N ARG A 32 -18.40 -2.68 16.95
CA ARG A 32 -17.36 -2.13 16.08
C ARG A 32 -16.88 -0.80 16.65
N ARG A 33 -15.54 -0.62 16.73
CA ARG A 33 -14.97 0.68 17.03
C ARG A 33 -15.28 1.61 15.86
N GLN A 34 -16.08 2.65 16.10
CA GLN A 34 -16.26 3.75 15.16
C GLN A 34 -15.14 4.75 15.36
N LEU A 35 -14.46 5.12 14.26
CA LEU A 35 -13.47 6.16 14.30
C LEU A 35 -14.14 7.53 14.25
N ASN A 36 -13.96 8.34 15.29
CA ASN A 36 -14.40 9.72 15.27
C ASN A 36 -13.36 10.57 14.51
N ILE A 37 -13.50 10.65 13.20
CA ILE A 37 -12.59 11.42 12.36
C ILE A 37 -12.95 12.90 12.40
N GLN A 38 -12.07 13.69 12.98
CA GLN A 38 -12.14 15.14 12.94
C GLN A 38 -11.35 15.65 11.74
N HIS A 39 -11.79 16.72 11.10
CA HIS A 39 -11.13 17.27 9.92
C HIS A 39 -11.18 18.80 9.90
N TRP A 40 -10.17 19.41 9.29
CA TRP A 40 -10.07 20.84 9.02
C TRP A 40 -8.97 21.09 7.98
N ASN A 41 -8.83 22.34 7.56
CA ASN A 41 -7.71 22.77 6.74
C ASN A 41 -6.83 23.73 7.52
N THR A 42 -5.51 23.65 7.32
CA THR A 42 -4.56 24.62 7.86
C THR A 42 -4.62 25.94 7.09
N ALA A 43 -4.02 27.00 7.65
CA ALA A 43 -3.95 28.30 6.98
C ALA A 43 -3.20 28.24 5.63
N GLU A 44 -2.24 27.34 5.48
CA GLU A 44 -1.46 27.11 4.27
C GLU A 44 -2.15 26.16 3.27
N GLY A 45 -3.35 25.66 3.60
CA GLY A 45 -4.18 24.84 2.72
C GLY A 45 -4.00 23.33 2.84
N ALA A 46 -3.23 22.82 3.79
CA ALA A 46 -3.13 21.39 4.04
C ALA A 46 -4.44 20.84 4.62
N ARG A 47 -4.91 19.71 4.12
CA ARG A 47 -6.06 19.00 4.66
C ARG A 47 -5.64 18.14 5.84
N VAL A 48 -6.36 18.25 6.97
CA VAL A 48 -6.03 17.50 8.20
C VAL A 48 -7.16 16.54 8.54
N LEU A 49 -6.78 15.30 8.89
CA LEU A 49 -7.67 14.28 9.46
C LEU A 49 -7.06 13.83 10.79
N PHE A 50 -7.88 13.79 11.84
CA PHE A 50 -7.42 13.46 13.18
C PHE A 50 -8.36 12.49 13.89
N VAL A 51 -7.77 11.51 14.57
CA VAL A 51 -8.46 10.60 15.49
C VAL A 51 -7.75 10.65 16.85
N GLU A 52 -8.47 11.04 17.88
CA GLU A 52 -7.99 10.98 19.25
C GLU A 52 -7.97 9.53 19.75
N ALA A 53 -6.83 9.07 20.28
CA ALA A 53 -6.63 7.72 20.80
C ALA A 53 -5.67 7.79 22.00
N ARG A 54 -6.24 7.74 23.21
CA ARG A 54 -5.53 7.99 24.46
C ARG A 54 -5.04 6.73 25.18
N GLU A 55 -5.14 5.60 24.56
CA GLU A 55 -4.79 4.30 25.16
C GLU A 55 -3.30 4.16 25.43
N LEU A 56 -2.47 4.79 24.58
CA LEU A 56 -1.02 4.79 24.69
C LEU A 56 -0.50 6.24 24.64
N PRO A 57 0.54 6.59 25.44
CA PRO A 57 1.08 7.95 25.48
C PRO A 57 1.97 8.26 24.26
N MET A 58 1.42 8.11 23.08
CA MET A 58 2.11 8.28 21.80
C MET A 58 1.16 8.73 20.70
N PHE A 59 1.72 9.23 19.61
CA PHE A 59 0.96 9.59 18.42
C PHE A 59 1.71 9.21 17.14
N ASP A 60 0.96 9.03 16.08
CA ASP A 60 1.43 8.87 14.72
C ASP A 60 0.99 10.07 13.87
N LEU A 61 1.94 10.61 13.13
CA LEU A 61 1.77 11.65 12.12
C LEU A 61 2.15 11.08 10.75
N ARG A 62 1.29 11.27 9.77
CA ARG A 62 1.58 10.93 8.37
C ARG A 62 1.24 12.11 7.49
N VAL A 63 2.20 12.60 6.74
CA VAL A 63 1.99 13.61 5.71
C VAL A 63 2.11 12.94 4.35
N THR A 64 1.03 13.02 3.58
CA THR A 64 0.94 12.43 2.24
C THR A 64 0.83 13.54 1.22
N PHE A 65 1.70 13.50 0.20
CA PHE A 65 1.74 14.49 -0.88
C PHE A 65 1.40 13.82 -2.21
N ALA A 66 0.72 14.51 -3.10
CA ALA A 66 0.61 14.10 -4.50
C ALA A 66 1.96 14.35 -5.22
N ALA A 67 2.98 13.60 -4.80
CA ALA A 67 4.38 13.76 -5.17
C ALA A 67 5.04 12.41 -5.50
N GLY A 68 4.26 11.49 -6.05
CA GLY A 68 4.75 10.19 -6.50
C GLY A 68 5.34 10.26 -7.90
N SER A 69 5.75 9.10 -8.42
CA SER A 69 6.39 8.99 -9.74
C SER A 69 5.48 9.43 -10.90
N SER A 70 4.18 9.47 -10.71
CA SER A 70 3.24 10.05 -11.70
C SER A 70 3.49 11.55 -11.95
N GLN A 71 4.23 12.21 -11.06
CA GLN A 71 4.62 13.61 -11.16
C GLN A 71 6.06 13.80 -11.69
N ASP A 72 6.75 12.74 -12.06
CA ASP A 72 8.14 12.78 -12.55
C ASP A 72 8.34 13.62 -13.84
N GLY A 73 7.26 13.82 -14.60
CA GLY A 73 7.35 14.45 -15.92
C GLY A 73 8.25 13.64 -16.85
N GLY A 74 9.18 14.29 -17.53
CA GLY A 74 10.15 13.64 -18.41
C GLY A 74 11.38 13.07 -17.70
N THR A 75 11.40 12.98 -16.36
CA THR A 75 12.56 12.58 -15.56
C THR A 75 12.21 11.43 -14.61
N PRO A 76 12.07 10.17 -15.12
CA PRO A 76 11.69 9.03 -14.29
C PRO A 76 12.63 8.84 -13.10
N GLY A 77 12.04 8.62 -11.92
CA GLY A 77 12.78 8.46 -10.66
C GLY A 77 13.02 9.75 -9.88
N LEU A 78 12.62 10.91 -10.41
CA LEU A 78 12.79 12.19 -9.72
C LEU A 78 12.03 12.22 -8.37
N ALA A 79 10.81 11.76 -8.34
CA ALA A 79 10.00 11.66 -7.11
C ALA A 79 10.65 10.72 -6.08
N ALA A 80 11.07 9.54 -6.52
CA ALA A 80 11.72 8.56 -5.65
C ALA A 80 13.03 9.09 -5.06
N LEU A 81 13.88 9.68 -5.87
CA LEU A 81 15.16 10.24 -5.42
C LEU A 81 14.95 11.44 -4.49
N THR A 82 13.99 12.31 -4.78
CA THR A 82 13.67 13.46 -3.90
C THR A 82 13.20 12.97 -2.52
N ASN A 83 12.34 11.97 -2.47
CA ASN A 83 11.88 11.39 -1.20
C ASN A 83 13.02 10.74 -0.43
N ALA A 84 13.86 9.96 -1.10
CA ALA A 84 15.04 9.31 -0.48
C ALA A 84 16.04 10.31 0.10
N MET A 85 16.06 11.54 -0.41
CA MET A 85 16.97 12.59 0.02
C MET A 85 16.45 13.48 1.16
N LEU A 86 15.19 13.30 1.61
CA LEU A 86 14.57 14.19 2.61
C LEU A 86 15.36 14.24 3.93
N ASN A 87 15.76 13.09 4.43
CA ASN A 87 16.46 12.95 5.73
C ASN A 87 17.98 12.86 5.60
N GLU A 88 18.52 13.26 4.49
CA GLU A 88 19.97 13.25 4.25
C GLU A 88 20.67 14.50 4.77
N GLY A 89 19.96 15.57 5.02
CA GLY A 89 20.48 16.79 5.61
C GLY A 89 19.42 17.87 5.80
N VAL A 90 19.55 18.60 6.90
CA VAL A 90 18.86 19.87 7.17
C VAL A 90 19.91 20.87 7.64
N ALA A 91 19.52 22.15 7.83
CA ALA A 91 20.46 23.18 8.28
C ALA A 91 21.17 22.76 9.58
N GLY A 92 22.49 22.62 9.51
CA GLY A 92 23.34 22.27 10.66
C GLY A 92 23.30 20.81 11.11
N LYS A 93 22.63 19.91 10.38
CA LYS A 93 22.57 18.48 10.70
C LYS A 93 22.72 17.64 9.44
N ASP A 94 23.64 16.68 9.47
CA ASP A 94 23.78 15.63 8.45
C ASP A 94 22.81 14.45 8.74
N VAL A 95 22.89 13.41 7.91
CA VAL A 95 22.02 12.22 8.04
C VAL A 95 22.18 11.52 9.40
N THR A 96 23.40 11.46 9.94
CA THR A 96 23.67 10.85 11.25
C THR A 96 23.05 11.69 12.37
N ALA A 97 23.25 13.00 12.38
CA ALA A 97 22.68 13.90 13.35
C ALA A 97 21.12 13.90 13.33
N ILE A 98 20.52 13.76 12.14
CA ILE A 98 19.07 13.62 12.02
C ILE A 98 18.60 12.30 12.65
N ALA A 99 19.24 11.19 12.34
CA ALA A 99 18.89 9.87 12.89
C ALA A 99 19.03 9.86 14.41
N GLU A 100 20.16 10.32 14.95
CA GLU A 100 20.40 10.45 16.40
C GLU A 100 19.38 11.39 17.06
N GLY A 101 18.98 12.44 16.37
CA GLY A 101 17.97 13.39 16.85
C GLY A 101 16.61 12.74 17.08
N PHE A 102 16.15 11.88 16.19
CA PHE A 102 14.91 11.12 16.38
C PHE A 102 15.08 10.00 17.41
N GLU A 103 16.11 9.18 17.29
CA GLU A 103 16.37 8.05 18.19
C GLU A 103 16.53 8.47 19.64
N GLY A 104 17.22 9.58 19.91
CA GLY A 104 17.38 10.14 21.25
C GLY A 104 16.08 10.62 21.91
N LEU A 105 15.04 10.84 21.11
CA LEU A 105 13.70 11.19 21.58
C LEU A 105 12.77 9.97 21.68
N GLY A 106 13.24 8.78 21.28
CA GLY A 106 12.38 7.61 21.13
C GLY A 106 11.37 7.78 20.00
N ALA A 107 11.69 8.61 19.01
CA ALA A 107 10.86 8.86 17.84
C ALA A 107 11.34 8.05 16.65
N ASP A 108 10.42 7.73 15.74
CA ASP A 108 10.69 7.01 14.50
C ASP A 108 10.22 7.85 13.31
N PHE A 109 11.16 8.16 12.41
CA PHE A 109 10.89 8.86 11.14
C PHE A 109 10.86 7.85 10.01
N GLY A 110 9.84 7.95 9.15
CA GLY A 110 9.73 7.16 7.94
C GLY A 110 9.41 8.01 6.73
N ASN A 111 9.85 7.56 5.56
CA ASN A 111 9.50 8.15 4.28
C ASN A 111 9.28 7.07 3.23
N GLY A 112 8.56 7.41 2.16
CA GLY A 112 8.29 6.48 1.07
C GLY A 112 7.79 7.21 -0.17
N SER A 113 8.13 6.66 -1.33
CA SER A 113 7.68 7.15 -2.63
C SER A 113 6.96 6.04 -3.38
N TYR A 114 5.80 6.39 -3.93
CA TYR A 114 4.91 5.49 -4.66
C TYR A 114 4.54 6.10 -6.01
N ARG A 115 3.66 5.47 -6.77
CA ARG A 115 3.23 6.05 -8.06
C ARG A 115 2.48 7.36 -7.90
N ASP A 116 1.52 7.43 -7.00
CA ASP A 116 0.69 8.62 -6.81
C ASP A 116 1.19 9.56 -5.73
N MET A 117 1.87 9.04 -4.74
CA MET A 117 2.14 9.77 -3.51
C MET A 117 3.58 9.62 -3.02
N ALA A 118 4.02 10.64 -2.31
CA ALA A 118 5.14 10.57 -1.39
C ALA A 118 4.62 10.72 0.05
N VAL A 119 5.29 10.07 0.98
CA VAL A 119 4.93 10.04 2.38
C VAL A 119 6.12 10.43 3.24
N ALA A 120 5.87 11.23 4.27
CA ALA A 120 6.75 11.40 5.41
C ALA A 120 5.94 11.12 6.69
N SER A 121 6.49 10.36 7.61
CA SER A 121 5.80 9.94 8.83
C SER A 121 6.67 10.09 10.07
N LEU A 122 6.02 10.27 11.19
CA LEU A 122 6.64 10.36 12.51
C LEU A 122 5.80 9.58 13.51
N ARG A 123 6.44 8.71 14.27
CA ARG A 123 5.90 8.19 15.52
C ARG A 123 6.67 8.78 16.68
N SER A 124 5.98 9.28 17.69
CA SER A 124 6.61 9.89 18.85
C SER A 124 5.79 9.67 20.11
N LEU A 125 6.46 9.76 21.25
CA LEU A 125 5.78 9.91 22.52
C LEU A 125 5.00 11.23 22.56
N SER A 126 3.86 11.24 23.25
CA SER A 126 2.95 12.41 23.32
C SER A 126 3.35 13.44 24.36
N THR A 127 4.27 13.12 25.27
CA THR A 127 4.77 14.05 26.27
C THR A 127 5.47 15.23 25.60
N LYS A 128 5.27 16.43 26.15
CA LYS A 128 5.70 17.69 25.54
C LYS A 128 7.21 17.75 25.29
N ASP A 129 8.02 17.28 26.24
CA ASP A 129 9.48 17.24 26.18
C ASP A 129 10.03 16.34 25.04
N LYS A 130 9.26 15.33 24.62
CA LYS A 130 9.59 14.44 23.49
C LYS A 130 8.95 14.91 22.20
N ARG A 131 7.67 15.26 22.24
CA ARG A 131 6.87 15.65 21.09
C ARG A 131 7.39 16.92 20.39
N GLU A 132 7.64 17.99 21.15
CA GLU A 132 8.01 19.28 20.54
C GLU A 132 9.33 19.21 19.75
N PRO A 133 10.45 18.68 20.28
CA PRO A 133 11.67 18.57 19.51
C PRO A 133 11.56 17.57 18.35
N ALA A 134 10.79 16.47 18.49
CA ALA A 134 10.56 15.54 17.40
C ALA A 134 9.79 16.17 16.24
N LEU A 135 8.75 16.95 16.52
CA LEU A 135 7.98 17.68 15.52
C LEU A 135 8.78 18.78 14.85
N LYS A 136 9.63 19.48 15.59
CA LYS A 136 10.53 20.49 15.03
C LYS A 136 11.48 19.86 14.01
N LEU A 137 12.14 18.76 14.37
CA LEU A 137 13.03 18.06 13.47
C LEU A 137 12.28 17.48 12.25
N PHE A 138 11.10 16.91 12.47
CA PHE A 138 10.24 16.42 11.38
C PHE A 138 9.89 17.54 10.39
N ALA A 139 9.46 18.71 10.87
CA ALA A 139 9.12 19.85 10.02
C ALA A 139 10.34 20.36 9.22
N GLU A 140 11.53 20.32 9.80
CA GLU A 140 12.77 20.65 9.10
C GLU A 140 13.08 19.64 7.99
N VAL A 141 12.96 18.34 8.28
CA VAL A 141 13.24 17.25 7.31
C VAL A 141 12.24 17.25 6.16
N ALA A 142 10.97 17.37 6.45
CA ALA A 142 9.93 17.36 5.42
C ALA A 142 9.89 18.65 4.59
N GLY A 143 10.10 19.81 5.24
CA GLY A 143 9.89 21.12 4.64
C GLY A 143 11.14 21.84 4.13
N LYS A 144 12.30 21.58 4.73
CA LYS A 144 13.55 22.33 4.45
C LYS A 144 14.78 21.42 4.33
N PRO A 145 14.70 20.31 3.57
CA PRO A 145 15.88 19.48 3.32
C PRO A 145 16.93 20.27 2.53
N THR A 146 18.21 20.07 2.85
CA THR A 146 19.30 20.78 2.19
C THR A 146 19.79 20.08 0.91
N PHE A 147 19.46 18.81 0.74
CA PHE A 147 19.91 17.97 -0.38
C PHE A 147 21.43 18.02 -0.57
N PRO A 148 22.26 17.49 0.36
CA PRO A 148 23.70 17.52 0.25
C PRO A 148 24.21 16.80 -1.00
N GLU A 149 25.22 17.34 -1.66
CA GLU A 149 25.71 16.78 -2.93
C GLU A 149 26.39 15.41 -2.77
N ASP A 150 27.10 15.20 -1.68
CA ASP A 150 27.72 13.91 -1.33
C ASP A 150 26.65 12.83 -1.04
N ALA A 151 25.56 13.21 -0.37
CA ALA A 151 24.42 12.34 -0.15
C ALA A 151 23.71 11.98 -1.47
N LEU A 152 23.52 12.94 -2.37
CA LEU A 152 22.96 12.68 -3.70
C LEU A 152 23.79 11.64 -4.46
N LYS A 153 25.11 11.79 -4.47
CA LYS A 153 26.01 10.82 -5.12
C LYS A 153 25.88 9.42 -4.51
N ARG A 154 25.84 9.34 -3.18
CA ARG A 154 25.71 8.07 -2.46
C ARG A 154 24.37 7.40 -2.73
N ILE A 155 23.26 8.12 -2.64
CA ILE A 155 21.92 7.59 -2.89
C ILE A 155 21.77 7.14 -4.35
N LYS A 156 22.26 7.92 -5.32
CA LYS A 156 22.29 7.48 -6.73
C LYS A 156 23.05 6.17 -6.90
N ASN A 157 24.22 6.03 -6.29
CA ASN A 157 25.01 4.80 -6.38
C ASN A 157 24.26 3.60 -5.77
N GLN A 158 23.54 3.79 -4.68
CA GLN A 158 22.69 2.73 -4.09
C GLN A 158 21.55 2.34 -5.04
N MET A 159 20.87 3.30 -5.66
CA MET A 159 19.81 3.01 -6.63
C MET A 159 20.36 2.29 -7.86
N LEU A 160 21.51 2.71 -8.40
CA LEU A 160 22.16 2.06 -9.53
C LEU A 160 22.54 0.60 -9.23
N ALA A 161 23.07 0.34 -8.04
CA ALA A 161 23.35 -1.03 -7.59
C ALA A 161 22.07 -1.87 -7.49
N GLY A 162 20.97 -1.28 -7.03
CA GLY A 162 19.65 -1.91 -7.03
C GLY A 162 19.17 -2.29 -8.44
N PHE A 163 19.35 -1.41 -9.41
CA PHE A 163 18.97 -1.71 -10.81
C PHE A 163 19.80 -2.84 -11.42
N GLU A 164 21.08 -2.95 -11.10
CA GLU A 164 21.91 -4.08 -11.54
C GLU A 164 21.43 -5.40 -10.91
N TYR A 165 21.04 -5.38 -9.64
CA TYR A 165 20.45 -6.55 -8.99
C TYR A 165 19.10 -6.93 -9.62
N ASP A 166 18.25 -5.96 -9.95
CA ASP A 166 16.95 -6.19 -10.60
C ASP A 166 17.05 -6.89 -11.95
N LYS A 167 18.15 -6.67 -12.70
CA LYS A 167 18.40 -7.35 -13.99
C LYS A 167 18.56 -8.86 -13.85
N GLN A 168 18.89 -9.35 -12.65
CA GLN A 168 19.02 -10.77 -12.36
C GLN A 168 17.72 -11.38 -11.81
N ASN A 169 16.66 -10.58 -11.68
CA ASN A 169 15.38 -11.00 -11.14
C ASN A 169 14.30 -11.01 -12.25
N PRO A 170 13.91 -12.20 -12.76
CA PRO A 170 12.93 -12.30 -13.84
C PRO A 170 11.56 -11.74 -13.47
N GLY A 171 11.15 -11.82 -12.20
CA GLY A 171 9.90 -11.21 -11.71
C GLY A 171 9.92 -9.70 -11.79
N LYS A 172 11.05 -9.05 -11.48
CA LYS A 172 11.22 -7.61 -11.61
C LYS A 172 11.18 -7.17 -13.08
N LEU A 173 11.86 -7.90 -13.95
CA LEU A 173 11.83 -7.64 -15.39
C LEU A 173 10.41 -7.77 -15.95
N ALA A 174 9.70 -8.83 -15.58
CA ALA A 174 8.32 -9.05 -15.99
C ALA A 174 7.39 -7.93 -15.50
N GLY A 175 7.52 -7.51 -14.24
CA GLY A 175 6.72 -6.44 -13.67
C GLY A 175 6.94 -5.08 -14.37
N LYS A 176 8.19 -4.71 -14.64
CA LYS A 176 8.52 -3.50 -15.40
C LYS A 176 7.92 -3.54 -16.82
N ALA A 177 8.07 -4.66 -17.52
CA ALA A 177 7.51 -4.84 -18.85
C ALA A 177 5.97 -4.80 -18.84
N LEU A 178 5.34 -5.41 -17.83
CA LEU A 178 3.89 -5.42 -17.67
C LEU A 178 3.33 -4.01 -17.55
N PHE A 179 3.88 -3.19 -16.64
CA PHE A 179 3.44 -1.81 -16.47
C PHE A 179 3.66 -0.96 -17.73
N GLY A 180 4.78 -1.13 -18.41
CA GLY A 180 5.03 -0.48 -19.69
C GLY A 180 4.01 -0.85 -20.76
N LYS A 181 3.62 -2.11 -20.86
CA LYS A 181 2.59 -2.59 -21.80
C LYS A 181 1.18 -2.15 -21.41
N LEU A 182 0.89 -2.19 -20.11
CA LEU A 182 -0.44 -1.87 -19.58
C LEU A 182 -0.77 -0.38 -19.69
N TYR A 183 0.21 0.49 -19.47
CA TYR A 183 0.00 1.93 -19.39
C TYR A 183 0.55 2.74 -20.59
N GLY A 184 1.42 2.15 -21.43
CA GLY A 184 1.91 2.83 -22.64
C GLY A 184 2.61 4.16 -22.34
N ASP A 185 2.06 5.26 -22.84
CA ASP A 185 2.60 6.61 -22.65
C ASP A 185 2.10 7.30 -21.35
N HIS A 186 1.25 6.63 -20.58
CA HIS A 186 0.75 7.17 -19.33
C HIS A 186 1.85 7.23 -18.27
N PRO A 187 1.83 8.21 -17.33
CA PRO A 187 2.84 8.33 -16.27
C PRO A 187 3.02 7.09 -15.37
N TYR A 188 2.03 6.20 -15.31
CA TYR A 188 2.16 4.94 -14.57
C TYR A 188 3.01 3.88 -15.27
N ALA A 189 3.37 4.08 -16.53
CA ALA A 189 4.11 3.08 -17.32
C ALA A 189 5.57 2.92 -16.88
N HIS A 190 6.25 4.01 -16.54
CA HIS A 190 7.66 3.93 -16.16
C HIS A 190 7.84 3.37 -14.73
N PRO A 191 8.97 2.73 -14.43
CA PRO A 191 9.29 2.30 -13.08
C PRO A 191 9.29 3.47 -12.11
N SER A 192 8.70 3.29 -10.93
CA SER A 192 8.59 4.35 -9.92
C SER A 192 9.95 4.87 -9.43
N ASP A 193 10.95 4.02 -9.46
CA ASP A 193 12.34 4.32 -9.09
C ASP A 193 13.20 4.78 -10.28
N GLY A 194 12.63 4.87 -11.49
CA GLY A 194 13.33 5.30 -12.68
C GLY A 194 14.20 4.22 -13.33
N SER A 195 15.26 4.66 -14.01
CA SER A 195 16.25 3.83 -14.66
C SER A 195 17.67 4.33 -14.38
N ALA A 196 18.68 3.52 -14.68
CA ALA A 196 20.08 3.95 -14.53
C ALA A 196 20.38 5.23 -15.32
N GLU A 197 19.85 5.34 -16.53
CA GLU A 197 20.03 6.53 -17.37
C GLU A 197 19.38 7.77 -16.75
N SER A 198 18.10 7.68 -16.37
CA SER A 198 17.38 8.83 -15.81
C SER A 198 17.95 9.27 -14.45
N ILE A 199 18.27 8.33 -13.56
CA ILE A 199 18.84 8.64 -12.23
C ILE A 199 20.20 9.34 -12.35
N ASN A 200 21.07 8.89 -13.24
CA ASN A 200 22.37 9.55 -13.45
C ASN A 200 22.22 11.00 -13.87
N GLY A 201 21.20 11.32 -14.68
CA GLY A 201 20.96 12.67 -15.20
C GLY A 201 20.30 13.65 -14.22
N ILE A 202 19.75 13.18 -13.09
CA ILE A 202 19.04 14.04 -12.14
C ILE A 202 20.02 14.95 -11.38
N THR A 203 19.70 16.24 -11.33
CA THR A 203 20.50 17.29 -10.68
C THR A 203 19.89 17.75 -9.36
N LEU A 204 20.69 18.39 -8.49
CA LEU A 204 20.21 19.04 -7.27
C LEU A 204 19.15 20.11 -7.56
N ALA A 205 19.29 20.85 -8.65
CA ALA A 205 18.31 21.86 -9.05
C ALA A 205 16.94 21.23 -9.34
N GLN A 206 16.91 20.06 -9.99
CA GLN A 206 15.66 19.33 -10.23
C GLN A 206 15.04 18.82 -8.94
N LEU A 207 15.84 18.27 -8.00
CA LEU A 207 15.33 17.86 -6.68
C LEU A 207 14.69 19.02 -5.91
N ARG A 208 15.39 20.15 -5.86
CA ARG A 208 14.89 21.37 -5.18
C ARG A 208 13.60 21.89 -5.81
N ALA A 209 13.54 21.92 -7.14
CA ALA A 209 12.35 22.35 -7.87
C ALA A 209 11.17 21.39 -7.63
N PHE A 210 11.42 20.08 -7.67
CA PHE A 210 10.38 19.08 -7.40
C PHE A 210 9.88 19.18 -5.96
N HIS A 211 10.78 19.28 -4.98
CA HIS A 211 10.41 19.44 -3.58
C HIS A 211 9.57 20.70 -3.37
N ALA A 212 10.00 21.86 -3.88
CA ALA A 212 9.28 23.12 -3.75
C ALA A 212 7.87 23.06 -4.35
N LYS A 213 7.70 22.36 -5.46
CA LYS A 213 6.41 22.21 -6.16
C LYS A 213 5.52 21.16 -5.49
N ALA A 214 6.06 19.97 -5.22
CA ALA A 214 5.26 18.79 -4.90
C ALA A 214 5.10 18.55 -3.38
N TYR A 215 6.04 19.05 -2.56
CA TYR A 215 5.95 18.95 -1.09
C TYR A 215 5.33 20.21 -0.45
N SER A 216 4.49 20.90 -1.20
CA SER A 216 3.83 22.12 -0.72
C SER A 216 2.66 21.78 0.22
N ALA A 217 2.34 22.74 1.10
CA ALA A 217 1.25 22.59 2.06
C ALA A 217 -0.11 22.38 1.38
N GLY A 218 -0.40 23.11 0.29
CA GLY A 218 -1.64 22.93 -0.47
C GLY A 218 -1.75 21.57 -1.18
N ASN A 219 -0.63 20.84 -1.31
CA ASN A 219 -0.56 19.50 -1.89
C ASN A 219 -0.46 18.39 -0.82
N ALA A 220 -0.63 18.73 0.45
CA ALA A 220 -0.43 17.84 1.58
C ALA A 220 -1.74 17.42 2.25
N VAL A 221 -1.79 16.17 2.65
CA VAL A 221 -2.77 15.62 3.61
C VAL A 221 -2.02 15.25 4.89
N ILE A 222 -2.43 15.83 5.99
CA ILE A 222 -1.86 15.57 7.31
C ILE A 222 -2.81 14.67 8.08
N ALA A 223 -2.40 13.45 8.38
CA ALA A 223 -3.13 12.51 9.21
C ALA A 223 -2.46 12.41 10.59
N LEU A 224 -3.26 12.49 11.65
CA LEU A 224 -2.82 12.43 13.05
C LEU A 224 -3.69 11.42 13.80
N VAL A 225 -3.05 10.56 14.57
CA VAL A 225 -3.74 9.60 15.45
C VAL A 225 -2.96 9.47 16.75
N GLY A 226 -3.61 9.59 17.89
CA GLY A 226 -2.95 9.27 19.15
C GLY A 226 -3.40 10.11 20.34
N ASP A 227 -2.56 10.10 21.36
CA ASP A 227 -2.78 10.79 22.64
C ASP A 227 -2.52 12.29 22.50
N LEU A 228 -3.45 12.95 21.83
CA LEU A 228 -3.46 14.38 21.56
C LEU A 228 -4.87 14.92 21.78
N SER A 229 -4.98 16.11 22.34
CA SER A 229 -6.23 16.88 22.29
C SER A 229 -6.44 17.48 20.89
N ARG A 230 -7.65 17.92 20.59
CA ARG A 230 -7.94 18.66 19.36
C ARG A 230 -7.04 19.90 19.24
N ALA A 231 -6.85 20.66 20.29
CA ALA A 231 -6.00 21.85 20.28
C ALA A 231 -4.52 21.51 19.99
N GLU A 232 -4.01 20.41 20.57
CA GLU A 232 -2.66 19.92 20.27
C GLU A 232 -2.53 19.46 18.84
N ALA A 233 -3.52 18.75 18.31
CA ALA A 233 -3.53 18.31 16.90
C ALA A 233 -3.57 19.51 15.93
N GLU A 234 -4.34 20.55 16.25
CA GLU A 234 -4.36 21.80 15.46
C GLU A 234 -3.01 22.51 15.48
N ALA A 235 -2.35 22.59 16.63
CA ALA A 235 -1.03 23.19 16.75
C ALA A 235 0.04 22.41 15.97
N ILE A 236 0.00 21.08 16.03
CA ILE A 236 0.91 20.20 15.26
C ILE A 236 0.71 20.38 13.75
N ALA A 237 -0.53 20.33 13.30
CA ALA A 237 -0.84 20.49 11.89
C ALA A 237 -0.43 21.88 11.36
N ALA A 238 -0.65 22.93 12.15
CA ALA A 238 -0.22 24.28 11.81
C ALA A 238 1.31 24.39 11.73
N GLN A 239 2.03 23.83 12.69
CA GLN A 239 3.50 23.81 12.68
C GLN A 239 4.06 23.08 11.47
N VAL A 240 3.53 21.89 11.15
CA VAL A 240 3.98 21.08 10.02
C VAL A 240 3.70 21.82 8.72
N SER A 241 2.48 22.29 8.51
CA SER A 241 2.09 22.96 7.25
C SER A 241 2.83 24.28 7.03
N ALA A 242 3.07 25.06 8.08
CA ALA A 242 3.85 26.30 8.00
C ALA A 242 5.33 26.03 7.65
N GLY A 243 5.87 24.86 7.98
CA GLY A 243 7.22 24.43 7.64
C GLY A 243 7.39 23.98 6.19
N LEU A 244 6.30 23.63 5.49
CA LEU A 244 6.32 23.15 4.11
C LEU A 244 6.45 24.33 3.10
N PRO A 245 6.93 24.06 1.88
CA PRO A 245 6.82 25.01 0.79
C PRO A 245 5.36 25.48 0.58
N LYS A 246 5.18 26.68 0.09
CA LYS A 246 3.86 27.21 -0.30
C LYS A 246 3.56 26.84 -1.75
N GLY A 247 2.36 26.36 -2.00
CA GLY A 247 1.94 26.01 -3.35
C GLY A 247 0.58 25.31 -3.35
N PRO A 248 -0.07 25.22 -4.54
CA PRO A 248 -1.37 24.58 -4.69
C PRO A 248 -1.25 23.05 -4.72
N ALA A 249 -2.39 22.39 -4.63
CA ALA A 249 -2.51 20.97 -4.92
C ALA A 249 -2.14 20.68 -6.38
N LEU A 250 -1.47 19.57 -6.62
CA LEU A 250 -1.18 19.08 -7.97
C LEU A 250 -2.33 18.22 -8.49
N ALA A 251 -2.59 18.34 -9.79
CA ALA A 251 -3.60 17.53 -10.45
C ALA A 251 -3.18 16.07 -10.54
N ALA A 252 -4.14 15.17 -10.42
CA ALA A 252 -3.96 13.77 -10.76
C ALA A 252 -3.64 13.63 -12.27
N PRO A 253 -2.94 12.55 -12.69
CA PRO A 253 -2.76 12.28 -14.11
C PRO A 253 -4.11 12.05 -14.80
N ALA A 254 -4.14 12.19 -16.13
CA ALA A 254 -5.32 11.82 -16.92
C ALA A 254 -5.62 10.32 -16.79
N GLN A 255 -6.85 9.91 -17.08
CA GLN A 255 -7.17 8.48 -17.13
C GLN A 255 -6.35 7.77 -18.19
N PRO A 256 -5.81 6.57 -17.91
CA PRO A 256 -5.08 5.79 -18.90
C PRO A 256 -6.03 5.30 -20.00
N THR A 257 -5.49 5.14 -21.21
CA THR A 257 -6.19 4.50 -22.32
C THR A 257 -6.11 2.98 -22.21
N ASP A 258 -7.11 2.28 -22.75
CA ASP A 258 -7.12 0.82 -22.73
C ASP A 258 -5.92 0.26 -23.49
N PRO A 259 -5.19 -0.69 -22.91
CA PRO A 259 -4.03 -1.30 -23.54
C PRO A 259 -4.46 -2.28 -24.63
N LYS A 260 -3.53 -2.60 -25.52
CA LYS A 260 -3.69 -3.72 -26.45
C LYS A 260 -3.41 -5.03 -25.73
N ALA A 261 -4.37 -5.94 -25.76
CA ALA A 261 -4.19 -7.30 -25.25
C ALA A 261 -3.07 -8.05 -26.01
N GLY A 262 -2.42 -8.96 -25.34
CA GLY A 262 -1.40 -9.80 -25.94
C GLY A 262 -0.38 -10.34 -24.95
N LEU A 263 0.46 -11.26 -25.42
CA LEU A 263 1.52 -11.92 -24.66
C LEU A 263 2.89 -11.43 -25.10
N THR A 264 3.72 -11.09 -24.12
CA THR A 264 5.15 -10.80 -24.32
C THR A 264 5.97 -11.76 -23.47
N HIS A 265 6.93 -12.44 -24.09
CA HIS A 265 7.86 -13.33 -23.39
C HIS A 265 9.23 -12.70 -23.28
N ILE A 266 9.80 -12.77 -22.07
CA ILE A 266 11.18 -12.37 -21.75
C ILE A 266 11.97 -13.66 -21.54
N ASP A 267 12.93 -13.93 -22.42
CA ASP A 267 13.82 -15.08 -22.27
C ASP A 267 14.81 -14.83 -21.14
N PHE A 268 14.79 -15.70 -20.14
CA PHE A 268 15.61 -15.56 -18.93
C PHE A 268 16.09 -16.93 -18.45
N PRO A 269 17.40 -17.11 -18.17
CA PRO A 269 17.98 -18.41 -17.78
C PRO A 269 17.64 -18.75 -16.33
N SER A 270 16.48 -19.34 -16.08
CA SER A 270 15.99 -19.77 -14.79
C SER A 270 15.34 -21.16 -14.87
N LYS A 271 15.06 -21.78 -13.74
CA LYS A 271 14.32 -23.05 -13.68
C LYS A 271 12.81 -22.84 -13.71
N GLN A 272 12.35 -21.65 -13.33
CA GLN A 272 10.94 -21.29 -13.26
C GLN A 272 10.63 -20.17 -14.24
N THR A 273 9.36 -20.11 -14.64
CA THR A 273 8.80 -18.99 -15.42
C THR A 273 7.85 -18.19 -14.55
N HIS A 274 8.05 -16.88 -14.49
CA HIS A 274 7.11 -15.94 -13.92
C HIS A 274 6.00 -15.65 -14.93
N LEU A 275 4.77 -15.70 -14.46
CA LEU A 275 3.57 -15.41 -15.24
C LEU A 275 2.87 -14.21 -14.59
N MET A 276 2.66 -13.15 -15.35
CA MET A 276 1.94 -11.95 -14.93
C MET A 276 0.87 -11.61 -15.94
N LEU A 277 -0.37 -11.55 -15.47
CA LEU A 277 -1.54 -11.21 -16.28
C LEU A 277 -2.17 -9.94 -15.69
N ALA A 278 -2.54 -8.98 -16.52
CA ALA A 278 -3.14 -7.74 -16.04
C ALA A 278 -4.19 -7.18 -16.99
N GLU A 279 -5.10 -6.40 -16.41
CA GLU A 279 -5.97 -5.44 -17.08
C GLU A 279 -5.97 -4.12 -16.30
N LEU A 280 -6.42 -3.04 -16.94
CA LEU A 280 -6.77 -1.83 -16.21
C LEU A 280 -7.99 -2.13 -15.33
N GLY A 281 -7.85 -1.87 -14.05
CA GLY A 281 -8.92 -2.01 -13.08
C GLY A 281 -9.67 -0.71 -12.88
N ILE A 282 -9.71 -0.24 -11.65
CA ILE A 282 -10.50 0.94 -11.21
C ILE A 282 -9.63 2.00 -10.54
N ASP A 283 -10.15 3.20 -10.42
CA ASP A 283 -9.62 4.20 -9.50
C ASP A 283 -10.19 4.01 -8.07
N ARG A 284 -9.62 4.73 -7.12
CA ARG A 284 -9.95 4.57 -5.70
C ARG A 284 -11.36 5.04 -5.33
N GLN A 285 -11.97 5.87 -6.14
CA GLN A 285 -13.32 6.41 -5.89
C GLN A 285 -14.43 5.59 -6.57
N ASP A 286 -14.08 4.54 -7.31
CA ASP A 286 -15.06 3.73 -8.03
C ASP A 286 -16.06 3.08 -7.05
N PRO A 287 -17.37 3.27 -7.24
CA PRO A 287 -18.40 2.73 -6.36
C PRO A 287 -18.49 1.20 -6.38
N ASP A 288 -17.91 0.52 -7.38
CA ASP A 288 -17.89 -0.93 -7.46
C ASP A 288 -16.80 -1.57 -6.59
N TRP A 289 -15.98 -0.76 -5.91
CA TRP A 289 -14.86 -1.27 -5.09
C TRP A 289 -15.29 -2.32 -4.06
N PRO A 290 -16.38 -2.19 -3.29
CA PRO A 290 -16.80 -3.23 -2.36
C PRO A 290 -17.07 -4.57 -3.05
N ALA A 291 -17.76 -4.56 -4.19
CA ALA A 291 -18.06 -5.76 -4.98
C ALA A 291 -16.80 -6.38 -5.58
N LEU A 292 -15.91 -5.57 -6.14
CA LEU A 292 -14.64 -6.04 -6.71
C LEU A 292 -13.69 -6.57 -5.63
N SER A 293 -13.69 -5.97 -4.45
CA SER A 293 -12.89 -6.45 -3.30
C SER A 293 -13.31 -7.86 -2.87
N LEU A 294 -14.61 -8.11 -2.68
CA LEU A 294 -15.12 -9.45 -2.36
C LEU A 294 -14.94 -10.42 -3.52
N GLY A 295 -15.21 -9.99 -4.75
CA GLY A 295 -15.02 -10.83 -5.94
C GLY A 295 -13.57 -11.26 -6.13
N ASN A 296 -12.63 -10.36 -5.89
CA ASN A 296 -11.20 -10.66 -5.93
C ASN A 296 -10.77 -11.59 -4.78
N GLN A 297 -11.30 -11.38 -3.57
CA GLN A 297 -11.00 -12.25 -2.43
C GLN A 297 -11.36 -13.71 -2.74
N ILE A 298 -12.47 -13.95 -3.40
CA ILE A 298 -12.92 -15.29 -3.82
C ILE A 298 -12.03 -15.85 -4.95
N LEU A 299 -11.66 -15.02 -5.92
CA LEU A 299 -10.85 -15.45 -7.06
C LEU A 299 -9.42 -15.83 -6.66
N GLY A 300 -8.70 -14.92 -5.99
CA GLY A 300 -7.29 -15.11 -5.68
C GLY A 300 -6.71 -14.14 -4.67
N GLY A 301 -7.52 -13.27 -4.04
CA GLY A 301 -7.06 -12.27 -3.09
C GLY A 301 -7.00 -12.75 -1.64
N GLY A 302 -7.65 -13.87 -1.31
CA GLY A 302 -7.60 -14.49 0.02
C GLY A 302 -6.32 -15.33 0.22
N ALA A 303 -6.00 -15.62 1.47
CA ALA A 303 -4.82 -16.40 1.82
C ALA A 303 -4.95 -17.87 1.42
N PHE A 304 -6.13 -18.46 1.63
CA PHE A 304 -6.44 -19.88 1.33
C PHE A 304 -7.87 -20.02 0.79
N GLY A 305 -8.14 -21.17 0.14
CA GLY A 305 -9.50 -21.48 -0.33
C GLY A 305 -9.99 -20.63 -1.50
N THR A 306 -9.12 -19.85 -2.14
CA THR A 306 -9.45 -19.13 -3.36
C THR A 306 -9.50 -20.06 -4.56
N ARG A 307 -10.24 -19.71 -5.60
CA ARG A 307 -10.31 -20.54 -6.82
C ARG A 307 -8.95 -20.76 -7.47
N LEU A 308 -8.11 -19.71 -7.55
CA LEU A 308 -6.77 -19.82 -8.11
C LEU A 308 -5.88 -20.75 -7.27
N MET A 309 -5.86 -20.57 -5.93
CA MET A 309 -5.06 -21.43 -5.05
C MET A 309 -5.52 -22.89 -5.12
N SER A 310 -6.81 -23.15 -5.08
CA SER A 310 -7.35 -24.51 -5.12
C SER A 310 -6.97 -25.22 -6.43
N GLU A 311 -7.19 -24.61 -7.57
CA GLU A 311 -6.96 -25.25 -8.86
C GLU A 311 -5.48 -25.33 -9.26
N VAL A 312 -4.68 -24.32 -8.96
CA VAL A 312 -3.31 -24.22 -9.43
C VAL A 312 -2.32 -24.85 -8.45
N ARG A 313 -2.51 -24.59 -7.14
CA ARG A 313 -1.60 -25.08 -6.09
C ARG A 313 -2.08 -26.40 -5.51
N GLU A 314 -3.30 -26.44 -4.94
CA GLU A 314 -3.74 -27.57 -4.11
C GLU A 314 -3.99 -28.82 -4.95
N LYS A 315 -4.70 -28.71 -6.05
CA LYS A 315 -5.05 -29.84 -6.92
C LYS A 315 -3.92 -30.29 -7.84
N ARG A 316 -2.99 -29.39 -8.21
CA ARG A 316 -1.99 -29.70 -9.26
C ARG A 316 -0.54 -29.46 -8.87
N GLY A 317 -0.26 -28.79 -7.77
CA GLY A 317 1.11 -28.52 -7.31
C GLY A 317 1.96 -27.71 -8.31
N LEU A 318 1.34 -26.78 -9.04
CA LEU A 318 2.02 -26.02 -10.10
C LEU A 318 2.83 -24.85 -9.56
N THR A 319 2.48 -24.35 -8.39
CA THR A 319 3.08 -23.15 -7.78
C THR A 319 3.07 -23.22 -6.26
N TYR A 320 3.91 -22.44 -5.60
CA TYR A 320 3.80 -22.19 -4.16
C TYR A 320 2.69 -21.19 -3.83
N GLY A 321 2.37 -20.29 -4.74
CA GLY A 321 1.31 -19.32 -4.56
C GLY A 321 0.90 -18.66 -5.86
N VAL A 322 -0.39 -18.38 -5.96
CA VAL A 322 -1.01 -17.62 -7.05
C VAL A 322 -2.00 -16.66 -6.45
N TYR A 323 -1.89 -15.40 -6.82
CA TYR A 323 -2.66 -14.32 -6.22
C TYR A 323 -3.23 -13.40 -7.28
N SER A 324 -4.43 -12.89 -7.02
CA SER A 324 -5.02 -11.79 -7.77
C SER A 324 -5.19 -10.57 -6.90
N VAL A 325 -5.04 -9.38 -7.48
CA VAL A 325 -5.13 -8.12 -6.76
C VAL A 325 -5.69 -7.01 -7.64
N PHE A 326 -6.60 -6.22 -7.08
CA PHE A 326 -6.90 -4.88 -7.57
C PHE A 326 -6.04 -3.87 -6.81
N SER A 327 -5.41 -2.97 -7.52
CA SER A 327 -4.62 -1.87 -6.93
C SER A 327 -5.20 -0.52 -7.37
N PRO A 328 -6.34 -0.08 -6.81
CA PRO A 328 -6.93 1.21 -7.16
C PRO A 328 -5.99 2.36 -6.82
N MET A 329 -5.85 3.30 -7.75
CA MET A 329 -5.02 4.50 -7.60
C MET A 329 -5.82 5.78 -7.85
N GLN A 330 -5.17 6.94 -8.02
CA GLN A 330 -5.88 8.19 -8.34
C GLN A 330 -6.64 8.10 -9.67
N VAL A 331 -6.11 7.35 -10.62
CA VAL A 331 -6.78 6.94 -11.86
C VAL A 331 -6.76 5.42 -11.93
N ARG A 332 -7.31 4.81 -12.98
CA ARG A 332 -7.43 3.35 -13.05
C ARG A 332 -6.08 2.65 -12.80
N GLY A 333 -6.00 2.00 -11.64
CA GLY A 333 -4.90 1.12 -11.28
C GLY A 333 -5.11 -0.28 -11.87
N PRO A 334 -4.11 -1.18 -11.78
CA PRO A 334 -4.21 -2.49 -12.41
C PRO A 334 -5.05 -3.48 -11.59
N PHE A 335 -5.67 -4.41 -12.30
CA PHE A 335 -5.96 -5.75 -11.82
C PHE A 335 -4.84 -6.67 -12.30
N MET A 336 -4.29 -7.49 -11.42
CA MET A 336 -3.17 -8.39 -11.75
C MET A 336 -3.36 -9.77 -11.16
N ILE A 337 -2.87 -10.79 -11.90
CA ILE A 337 -2.66 -12.15 -11.40
C ILE A 337 -1.18 -12.47 -11.54
N ASN A 338 -0.56 -12.94 -10.45
CA ASN A 338 0.87 -13.25 -10.40
C ASN A 338 1.11 -14.64 -9.87
N LEU A 339 2.00 -15.37 -10.52
CA LEU A 339 2.53 -16.66 -10.05
C LEU A 339 3.86 -16.98 -10.72
N GLN A 340 4.53 -17.98 -10.19
CA GLN A 340 5.66 -18.62 -10.85
C GLN A 340 5.47 -20.13 -10.85
N THR A 341 5.92 -20.78 -11.88
CA THR A 341 5.78 -22.23 -12.07
C THR A 341 7.03 -22.80 -12.75
N ARG A 342 7.17 -24.10 -12.75
CA ARG A 342 8.24 -24.79 -13.51
C ARG A 342 8.15 -24.42 -14.98
N ALA A 343 9.30 -24.14 -15.59
CA ALA A 343 9.36 -23.62 -16.96
C ALA A 343 8.66 -24.53 -17.99
N GLU A 344 8.80 -25.85 -17.85
CA GLU A 344 8.20 -26.85 -18.75
C GLU A 344 6.67 -26.99 -18.60
N LEU A 345 6.06 -26.33 -17.60
CA LEU A 345 4.63 -26.33 -17.36
C LEU A 345 4.00 -24.94 -17.54
N SER A 346 4.79 -23.95 -17.95
CA SER A 346 4.38 -22.54 -17.94
C SER A 346 3.22 -22.24 -18.89
N GLU A 347 3.23 -22.79 -20.11
CA GLU A 347 2.14 -22.55 -21.09
C GLU A 347 0.83 -23.16 -20.64
N GLY A 348 0.86 -24.41 -20.16
CA GLY A 348 -0.33 -25.06 -19.61
C GLY A 348 -0.87 -24.36 -18.37
N THR A 349 0.02 -23.91 -17.48
CA THR A 349 -0.37 -23.16 -16.28
C THR A 349 -0.99 -21.81 -16.64
N LEU A 350 -0.42 -21.09 -17.61
CA LEU A 350 -0.97 -19.83 -18.09
C LEU A 350 -2.39 -20.02 -18.62
N LYS A 351 -2.58 -21.03 -19.49
CA LYS A 351 -3.91 -21.35 -20.01
C LYS A 351 -4.89 -21.70 -18.90
N LEU A 352 -4.48 -22.50 -17.93
CA LEU A 352 -5.32 -22.86 -16.78
C LEU A 352 -5.78 -21.61 -16.00
N VAL A 353 -4.87 -20.67 -15.72
CA VAL A 353 -5.21 -19.44 -15.02
C VAL A 353 -6.19 -18.58 -15.83
N GLN A 354 -5.99 -18.46 -17.13
CA GLN A 354 -6.94 -17.77 -18.01
C GLN A 354 -8.32 -18.43 -18.01
N ASP A 355 -8.37 -19.77 -18.08
CA ASP A 355 -9.63 -20.54 -18.05
C ASP A 355 -10.35 -20.36 -16.70
N ILE A 356 -9.61 -20.35 -15.57
CA ILE A 356 -10.20 -20.10 -14.23
C ILE A 356 -10.84 -18.70 -14.17
N LEU A 357 -10.14 -17.69 -14.68
CA LEU A 357 -10.67 -16.32 -14.72
C LEU A 357 -11.92 -16.26 -15.61
N ALA A 358 -11.89 -16.83 -16.81
CA ALA A 358 -13.02 -16.85 -17.73
C ALA A 358 -14.24 -17.57 -17.14
N ASP A 359 -14.03 -18.73 -16.50
CA ASP A 359 -15.09 -19.49 -15.84
C ASP A 359 -15.68 -18.72 -14.66
N TYR A 360 -14.82 -18.04 -13.88
CA TYR A 360 -15.28 -17.20 -12.77
C TYR A 360 -16.12 -16.02 -13.24
N LEU A 361 -15.69 -15.31 -14.26
CA LEU A 361 -16.47 -14.22 -14.87
C LEU A 361 -17.82 -14.71 -15.42
N LYS A 362 -17.84 -15.90 -16.04
CA LYS A 362 -19.04 -16.51 -16.58
C LYS A 362 -20.03 -16.95 -15.50
N SER A 363 -19.56 -17.65 -14.49
CA SER A 363 -20.41 -18.24 -13.44
C SER A 363 -20.72 -17.28 -12.28
N GLY A 364 -19.80 -16.39 -11.95
CA GLY A 364 -19.82 -15.63 -10.71
C GLY A 364 -19.42 -16.48 -9.51
N PRO A 365 -19.41 -15.89 -8.30
CA PRO A 365 -19.21 -16.64 -7.05
C PRO A 365 -20.43 -17.50 -6.74
N THR A 366 -20.23 -18.56 -5.98
CA THR A 366 -21.33 -19.26 -5.33
C THR A 366 -21.80 -18.48 -4.09
N GLN A 367 -23.02 -18.78 -3.60
CA GLN A 367 -23.52 -18.15 -2.36
C GLN A 367 -22.59 -18.48 -1.18
N GLN A 368 -22.10 -19.72 -1.09
CA GLN A 368 -21.20 -20.15 -0.03
C GLN A 368 -19.87 -19.37 -0.06
N GLU A 369 -19.26 -19.22 -1.24
CA GLU A 369 -18.03 -18.42 -1.39
C GLU A 369 -18.24 -16.97 -0.96
N LEU A 370 -19.37 -16.37 -1.31
CA LEU A 370 -19.69 -15.00 -0.92
C LEU A 370 -19.91 -14.88 0.58
N ASP A 371 -20.63 -15.80 1.19
CA ASP A 371 -20.89 -15.82 2.65
C ASP A 371 -19.59 -15.99 3.44
N ASP A 372 -18.68 -16.86 2.97
CA ASP A 372 -17.36 -17.07 3.55
C ASP A 372 -16.49 -15.81 3.45
N ALA A 373 -16.45 -15.19 2.28
CA ALA A 373 -15.70 -13.94 2.06
C ALA A 373 -16.22 -12.79 2.94
N LYS A 374 -17.53 -12.67 3.09
CA LYS A 374 -18.14 -11.68 3.99
C LYS A 374 -17.78 -11.93 5.46
N ARG A 375 -17.78 -13.20 5.91
CA ARG A 375 -17.38 -13.55 7.28
C ARG A 375 -15.90 -13.23 7.53
N GLU A 376 -15.02 -13.59 6.59
CA GLU A 376 -13.59 -13.29 6.68
C GLU A 376 -13.34 -11.77 6.73
N LEU A 377 -14.02 -11.00 5.88
CA LEU A 377 -13.94 -9.55 5.89
C LEU A 377 -14.42 -8.97 7.23
N ALA A 378 -15.55 -9.45 7.75
CA ALA A 378 -16.08 -8.98 9.03
C ALA A 378 -15.15 -9.28 10.21
N GLY A 379 -14.44 -10.42 10.16
CA GLY A 379 -13.47 -10.82 11.18
C GLY A 379 -12.14 -10.06 11.09
N SER A 380 -11.63 -9.81 9.87
CA SER A 380 -10.32 -9.17 9.65
C SER A 380 -10.38 -7.65 9.69
N PHE A 381 -11.48 -7.04 9.29
CA PHE A 381 -11.60 -5.59 9.19
C PHE A 381 -11.34 -4.84 10.50
N PRO A 382 -11.82 -5.28 11.68
CA PRO A 382 -11.48 -4.62 12.94
C PRO A 382 -9.98 -4.57 13.23
N LEU A 383 -9.22 -5.58 12.76
CA LEU A 383 -7.77 -5.63 12.94
C LEU A 383 -7.05 -4.55 12.12
N SER A 384 -7.61 -4.17 10.98
CA SER A 384 -7.06 -3.09 10.14
C SER A 384 -7.16 -1.69 10.80
N ASN A 385 -7.94 -1.56 11.87
CA ASN A 385 -8.14 -0.34 12.64
C ASN A 385 -7.73 -0.50 14.12
N ALA A 386 -6.91 -1.50 14.43
CA ALA A 386 -6.55 -1.84 15.81
C ALA A 386 -5.40 -1.01 16.38
N SER A 387 -4.52 -0.46 15.55
CA SER A 387 -3.36 0.31 15.98
C SER A 387 -3.37 1.74 15.41
N ASN A 388 -2.67 2.66 16.10
CA ASN A 388 -2.47 4.01 15.60
C ASN A 388 -1.85 4.01 14.18
N ALA A 389 -0.87 3.14 13.93
CA ALA A 389 -0.23 3.01 12.61
C ALA A 389 -1.24 2.61 11.51
N SER A 390 -2.12 1.66 11.80
CA SER A 390 -3.17 1.25 10.87
C SER A 390 -4.16 2.38 10.60
N ILE A 391 -4.61 3.05 11.67
CA ILE A 391 -5.59 4.14 11.57
C ILE A 391 -4.98 5.33 10.80
N VAL A 392 -3.75 5.74 11.11
CA VAL A 392 -3.11 6.87 10.39
C VAL A 392 -2.92 6.57 8.90
N GLY A 393 -2.66 5.31 8.55
CA GLY A 393 -2.62 4.86 7.16
C GLY A 393 -3.98 4.99 6.46
N GLN A 394 -5.06 4.59 7.14
CA GLN A 394 -6.44 4.76 6.63
C GLN A 394 -6.81 6.24 6.46
N LEU A 395 -6.51 7.09 7.45
CA LEU A 395 -6.75 8.53 7.35
C LEU A 395 -5.97 9.16 6.18
N GLY A 396 -4.72 8.76 6.00
CA GLY A 396 -3.90 9.20 4.87
C GLY A 396 -4.54 8.85 3.53
N ALA A 397 -5.06 7.64 3.39
CA ALA A 397 -5.76 7.19 2.17
C ALA A 397 -7.09 7.93 1.96
N ILE A 398 -7.91 8.06 3.00
CA ILE A 398 -9.18 8.79 2.94
C ILE A 398 -8.93 10.24 2.50
N GLY A 399 -7.95 10.91 3.11
CA GLY A 399 -7.59 12.27 2.75
C GLY A 399 -7.03 12.40 1.34
N PHE A 400 -6.08 11.55 0.96
CA PHE A 400 -5.40 11.61 -0.32
C PHE A 400 -6.32 11.32 -1.50
N TYR A 401 -7.12 10.27 -1.41
CA TYR A 401 -8.07 9.89 -2.46
C TYR A 401 -9.40 10.65 -2.39
N ASN A 402 -9.51 11.60 -1.46
CA ASN A 402 -10.73 12.39 -1.24
C ASN A 402 -11.98 11.52 -1.05
N LEU A 403 -11.85 10.49 -0.24
CA LEU A 403 -12.94 9.59 0.13
C LEU A 403 -13.82 10.24 1.21
N PRO A 404 -15.09 9.84 1.34
CA PRO A 404 -15.95 10.27 2.45
C PRO A 404 -15.32 9.90 3.80
N LEU A 405 -15.54 10.70 4.83
CA LEU A 405 -15.06 10.39 6.20
C LEU A 405 -15.71 9.10 6.76
N THR A 406 -16.88 8.74 6.26
CA THR A 406 -17.61 7.51 6.58
C THR A 406 -17.17 6.30 5.73
N TRP A 407 -16.12 6.45 4.93
CA TRP A 407 -15.74 5.44 3.93
C TRP A 407 -15.54 4.04 4.50
N LEU A 408 -14.96 3.93 5.70
CA LEU A 408 -14.71 2.63 6.32
C LEU A 408 -16.02 1.92 6.71
N GLU A 409 -16.96 2.66 7.30
CA GLU A 409 -18.28 2.15 7.66
C GLU A 409 -19.11 1.84 6.42
N ASP A 410 -19.09 2.73 5.43
CA ASP A 410 -19.81 2.56 4.17
C ASP A 410 -19.30 1.33 3.40
N PHE A 411 -17.99 1.13 3.33
CA PHE A 411 -17.38 -0.03 2.70
C PHE A 411 -17.85 -1.34 3.34
N MET A 412 -17.86 -1.41 4.66
CA MET A 412 -18.31 -2.59 5.38
C MET A 412 -19.80 -2.84 5.20
N GLN A 413 -20.63 -1.80 5.31
CA GLN A 413 -22.07 -1.90 5.12
C GLN A 413 -22.41 -2.37 3.71
N GLN A 414 -21.83 -1.75 2.70
CA GLN A 414 -22.03 -2.10 1.30
C GLN A 414 -21.56 -3.52 1.01
N SER A 415 -20.37 -3.91 1.49
CA SER A 415 -19.85 -5.27 1.29
C SER A 415 -20.77 -6.33 1.88
N GLN A 416 -21.30 -6.13 3.07
CA GLN A 416 -22.21 -7.08 3.70
C GLN A 416 -23.57 -7.20 3.00
N ALA A 417 -24.02 -6.15 2.30
CA ALA A 417 -25.29 -6.12 1.58
C ALA A 417 -25.23 -6.71 0.16
N LEU A 418 -24.03 -7.00 -0.39
CA LEU A 418 -23.87 -7.49 -1.75
C LEU A 418 -24.49 -8.87 -1.97
N THR A 419 -25.05 -9.06 -3.18
CA THR A 419 -25.51 -10.35 -3.67
C THR A 419 -24.51 -10.96 -4.65
N VAL A 420 -24.67 -12.27 -4.93
CA VAL A 420 -23.86 -12.99 -5.93
C VAL A 420 -23.96 -12.30 -7.31
N GLU A 421 -25.15 -11.88 -7.71
CA GLU A 421 -25.41 -11.22 -8.99
C GLU A 421 -24.69 -9.88 -9.09
N GLN A 422 -24.67 -9.10 -8.00
CA GLN A 422 -24.00 -7.81 -7.95
C GLN A 422 -22.48 -7.96 -8.05
N VAL A 423 -21.89 -8.94 -7.34
CA VAL A 423 -20.45 -9.23 -7.45
C VAL A 423 -20.09 -9.69 -8.84
N LYS A 424 -20.86 -10.62 -9.42
CA LYS A 424 -20.68 -11.09 -10.80
C LYS A 424 -20.77 -9.94 -11.80
N ALA A 425 -21.77 -9.07 -11.67
CA ALA A 425 -21.95 -7.93 -12.57
C ALA A 425 -20.78 -6.94 -12.50
N ALA A 426 -20.30 -6.62 -11.29
CA ALA A 426 -19.15 -5.73 -11.11
C ALA A 426 -17.87 -6.34 -11.71
N MET A 427 -17.60 -7.61 -11.46
CA MET A 427 -16.43 -8.29 -12.04
C MET A 427 -16.45 -8.26 -13.57
N ASN A 428 -17.61 -8.53 -14.20
CA ASN A 428 -17.75 -8.50 -15.65
C ASN A 428 -17.76 -7.10 -16.26
N LYS A 429 -18.14 -6.08 -15.50
CA LYS A 429 -18.06 -4.68 -15.94
C LYS A 429 -16.61 -4.23 -16.12
N HIS A 430 -15.73 -4.70 -15.27
CA HIS A 430 -14.35 -4.21 -15.18
C HIS A 430 -13.30 -5.17 -15.74
N LEU A 431 -13.60 -6.45 -15.88
CA LEU A 431 -12.64 -7.46 -16.35
C LEU A 431 -13.17 -8.26 -17.54
N SER A 432 -12.23 -8.69 -18.39
CA SER A 432 -12.50 -9.57 -19.53
C SER A 432 -11.30 -10.50 -19.76
N ALA A 433 -11.53 -11.80 -19.75
CA ALA A 433 -10.47 -12.77 -19.98
C ALA A 433 -9.77 -12.63 -21.36
N ASP A 434 -10.41 -11.95 -22.31
CA ASP A 434 -9.88 -11.75 -23.67
C ASP A 434 -9.03 -10.47 -23.82
N LYS A 435 -8.99 -9.61 -22.80
CA LYS A 435 -8.30 -8.32 -22.84
C LYS A 435 -7.02 -8.27 -22.02
N LEU A 436 -6.53 -9.41 -21.60
CA LEU A 436 -5.36 -9.49 -20.72
C LEU A 436 -4.08 -9.06 -21.45
N VAL A 437 -3.31 -8.22 -20.78
CA VAL A 437 -1.90 -7.98 -21.05
C VAL A 437 -1.10 -8.99 -20.24
N ILE A 438 -0.32 -9.83 -20.92
CA ILE A 438 0.39 -10.94 -20.30
C ILE A 438 1.88 -10.77 -20.53
N VAL A 439 2.66 -10.90 -19.48
CA VAL A 439 4.13 -10.98 -19.56
C VAL A 439 4.59 -12.24 -18.86
N THR A 440 5.44 -12.98 -19.56
CA THR A 440 6.11 -14.16 -19.00
C THR A 440 7.62 -13.95 -19.02
N ALA A 441 8.32 -14.42 -17.99
CA ALA A 441 9.78 -14.35 -17.92
C ALA A 441 10.35 -15.67 -17.42
N GLY A 442 11.14 -16.32 -18.28
CA GLY A 442 11.75 -17.61 -18.02
C GLY A 442 12.38 -18.21 -19.30
N PRO A 443 12.96 -19.42 -19.21
CA PRO A 443 13.62 -20.02 -20.35
C PRO A 443 12.60 -20.56 -21.36
N LYS A 444 13.00 -20.61 -22.62
CA LYS A 444 12.27 -21.33 -23.67
C LYS A 444 12.64 -22.81 -23.61
N VAL A 445 11.70 -23.64 -23.16
CA VAL A 445 11.89 -25.09 -23.01
C VAL A 445 10.70 -25.83 -23.60
N PRO A 446 10.90 -27.10 -24.02
CA PRO A 446 9.78 -27.97 -24.45
C PRO A 446 8.73 -28.07 -23.35
N GLN A 447 7.47 -27.90 -23.71
CA GLN A 447 6.37 -27.93 -22.76
C GLN A 447 5.87 -29.35 -22.51
N LYS A 448 5.44 -29.61 -21.28
CA LYS A 448 4.84 -30.85 -20.82
C LYS A 448 3.36 -30.66 -20.49
N PRO A 449 2.53 -31.68 -20.61
CA PRO A 449 1.16 -31.63 -20.16
C PRO A 449 1.10 -31.39 -18.63
N LEU A 450 0.06 -30.67 -18.20
CA LEU A 450 -0.16 -30.44 -16.77
C LEU A 450 -0.48 -31.76 -16.05
N PRO A 451 -0.09 -31.89 -14.77
CA PRO A 451 -0.56 -32.97 -13.91
C PRO A 451 -2.09 -32.97 -13.83
N ALA A 452 -2.67 -34.16 -13.79
CA ALA A 452 -4.10 -34.31 -13.54
C ALA A 452 -4.44 -33.71 -12.15
N PRO A 453 -5.62 -33.08 -11.98
CA PRO A 453 -6.05 -32.60 -10.66
C PRO A 453 -6.24 -33.78 -9.70
N THR A 454 -5.83 -33.58 -8.46
CA THR A 454 -6.06 -34.56 -7.39
C THR A 454 -6.97 -33.97 -6.34
N ASP A 455 -7.96 -34.74 -5.89
CA ASP A 455 -8.85 -34.31 -4.80
C ASP A 455 -8.23 -34.47 -3.39
N LYS A 456 -7.02 -35.02 -3.32
CA LYS A 456 -6.26 -35.10 -2.05
C LYS A 456 -5.43 -33.84 -1.90
N PRO A 457 -5.48 -33.20 -0.70
CA PRO A 457 -4.49 -32.19 -0.37
C PRO A 457 -3.09 -32.78 -0.59
N SER A 458 -2.23 -32.07 -1.30
CA SER A 458 -0.87 -32.55 -1.54
C SER A 458 -0.20 -32.79 -0.20
N GLU A 459 0.02 -34.03 0.18
CA GLU A 459 0.89 -34.45 1.29
C GLU A 459 2.37 -34.22 0.88
N HIS A 460 2.69 -33.06 0.37
CA HIS A 460 4.09 -32.65 0.33
C HIS A 460 4.37 -31.90 1.64
N PRO A 461 5.09 -32.53 2.56
CA PRO A 461 5.68 -31.77 3.66
C PRO A 461 6.45 -30.62 3.02
N LEU A 462 6.33 -29.45 3.62
CA LEU A 462 7.11 -28.27 3.27
C LEU A 462 8.57 -28.71 3.17
N GLY A 463 9.02 -28.99 1.97
CA GLY A 463 10.41 -29.32 1.71
C GLY A 463 11.24 -28.14 2.16
N VAL A 464 12.22 -28.44 3.01
CA VAL A 464 13.25 -27.48 3.41
C VAL A 464 13.84 -26.90 2.11
N PRO A 465 13.97 -25.58 1.97
CA PRO A 465 14.60 -24.99 0.80
C PRO A 465 16.02 -25.53 0.68
N GLU A 466 16.33 -26.23 -0.39
CA GLU A 466 17.73 -26.45 -0.78
C GLU A 466 18.30 -25.10 -1.21
N HIS A 467 19.24 -24.59 -0.42
CA HIS A 467 20.01 -23.38 -0.67
C HIS A 467 20.95 -23.51 -1.87
#